data_21fe99909f8958b35b173e08ca4795f8
#
_entry.id   21fe99909f8958b35b173e08ca4795f8
#
_cell.length_a   1.000
_cell.length_b   1.000
_cell.length_c   1.000
_cell.angle_alpha   90.00
_cell.angle_beta   90.00
_cell.angle_gamma   90.00
#
_symmetry.space_group_name_H-M   'P 1'
#
loop_
_entity.id
_entity.type
_entity.pdbx_description
1 polymer ?
#
loop_
_entity_poly.entity_id
_entity_poly.type
_entity_poly.pdbx_seq_one_letter_code
_entity_poly.pdbx_strand_id
1 'polypeptide(L)'
;MAGTRQRQPARRSIESATFGVLDVVAMQEDDDKRLELCVDKTRTRAVLYLSVFNPPVDIAMNDISPLATEGQVLLNSDAAAQVQKVLQSLQGVKRKELEILLFESPRPTDGESGRLEWLIDYDHAGQFSVDERGKADYRNLNTIVNVKAGEKVLLVRNPTKGVPGMDVYGASLPARDGDTVRIRRGRNLAVEETGEGTVYTSEIDGMVSFDKDMISVESEVTIAGDVDLSVGNIDFVGPINIAKGVLDGFSIKGGDVVTVNGLVEAATLESAGDMKCLGGVQGKLKGQLKCGGKLEAKYLNEARVECEGDVIVTKSVVNTKMRTLGKMIVETEGVVGSDISALHGLETPVLGSDL
;
A
#
# COMPACT_ATOMS: atom_id res chain seq x y z
N MET A 1 72.67 7.86 -7.90
CA MET A 1 71.67 6.92 -7.34
C MET A 1 71.15 7.54 -6.06
N ALA A 2 70.05 8.27 -6.14
CA ALA A 2 69.37 8.83 -4.97
C ALA A 2 68.63 7.70 -4.29
N GLY A 3 68.97 7.41 -3.06
CA GLY A 3 68.39 6.31 -2.31
C GLY A 3 66.98 6.67 -1.76
N THR A 4 65.95 6.10 -2.32
CA THR A 4 64.60 6.17 -1.79
C THR A 4 64.58 5.61 -0.38
N ARG A 5 64.31 6.42 0.65
CA ARG A 5 64.21 5.98 2.04
C ARG A 5 62.76 5.56 2.31
N GLN A 6 62.52 4.28 2.39
CA GLN A 6 61.30 3.72 3.00
C GLN A 6 61.38 3.87 4.51
N ARG A 7 60.44 4.57 5.13
CA ARG A 7 60.26 4.62 6.59
C ARG A 7 58.90 3.96 6.91
N GLN A 8 58.90 2.97 7.78
CA GLN A 8 57.62 2.47 8.34
C GLN A 8 56.91 3.67 9.01
N PRO A 9 55.66 3.95 8.61
CA PRO A 9 54.89 5.02 9.21
C PRO A 9 54.56 4.67 10.66
N ALA A 10 55.01 5.53 11.62
CA ALA A 10 54.34 5.56 12.92
C ALA A 10 52.84 5.85 12.62
N ARG A 11 51.88 5.17 13.30
CA ARG A 11 50.46 5.42 13.13
C ARG A 11 50.16 6.92 13.17
N ARG A 12 50.02 7.53 12.02
CA ARG A 12 49.76 8.95 11.84
C ARG A 12 48.45 9.08 11.07
N SER A 13 47.59 9.95 11.54
CA SER A 13 46.37 10.34 10.84
C SER A 13 46.54 11.76 10.31
N ILE A 14 46.01 12.01 9.12
CA ILE A 14 45.97 13.33 8.48
C ILE A 14 44.51 13.78 8.51
N GLU A 15 44.28 15.04 8.87
CA GLU A 15 42.98 15.65 8.77
C GLU A 15 42.85 16.32 7.37
N SER A 16 42.04 15.67 6.50
CA SER A 16 41.76 16.18 5.17
C SER A 16 40.50 17.03 5.17
N ALA A 17 40.56 18.19 4.52
CA ALA A 17 39.39 19.04 4.35
C ALA A 17 38.31 18.40 3.45
N THR A 18 38.75 17.51 2.53
CA THR A 18 37.84 16.86 1.56
C THR A 18 37.35 15.47 2.02
N PHE A 19 38.26 14.71 2.66
CA PHE A 19 38.03 13.29 2.97
C PHE A 19 37.91 12.98 4.47
N GLY A 20 38.03 14.01 5.34
CA GLY A 20 37.97 13.83 6.78
C GLY A 20 39.28 13.25 7.34
N VAL A 21 39.18 12.48 8.44
CA VAL A 21 40.34 11.86 9.08
C VAL A 21 40.81 10.64 8.27
N LEU A 22 42.04 10.66 7.79
CA LEU A 22 42.69 9.62 6.99
C LEU A 22 43.85 9.02 7.78
N ASP A 23 43.96 7.69 7.78
CA ASP A 23 45.09 6.97 8.37
C ASP A 23 46.17 6.74 7.32
N VAL A 24 47.40 7.17 7.60
CA VAL A 24 48.54 6.93 6.73
C VAL A 24 48.95 5.45 6.86
N VAL A 25 48.91 4.73 5.74
CA VAL A 25 49.20 3.29 5.68
C VAL A 25 50.54 2.97 5.04
N ALA A 26 51.02 3.85 4.14
CA ALA A 26 52.36 3.75 3.56
C ALA A 26 52.88 5.12 3.19
N MET A 27 54.20 5.29 3.12
CA MET A 27 54.82 6.55 2.79
C MET A 27 56.13 6.33 2.02
N GLN A 28 56.35 7.14 0.95
CA GLN A 28 57.58 7.21 0.21
C GLN A 28 58.01 8.66 0.07
N GLU A 29 59.30 8.95 0.24
CA GLU A 29 59.87 10.29 0.12
C GLU A 29 61.16 10.22 -0.67
N ASP A 30 61.34 11.17 -1.59
CA ASP A 30 62.57 11.42 -2.34
C ASP A 30 62.90 12.91 -2.29
N ASP A 31 63.87 13.37 -3.07
CA ASP A 31 64.33 14.78 -3.05
C ASP A 31 63.30 15.74 -3.67
N ASP A 32 62.35 15.23 -4.48
CA ASP A 32 61.39 16.02 -5.24
C ASP A 32 59.99 16.00 -4.65
N LYS A 33 59.59 14.86 -4.02
CA LYS A 33 58.22 14.62 -3.54
C LYS A 33 58.15 13.71 -2.35
N ARG A 34 57.08 13.87 -1.57
CA ARG A 34 56.59 12.89 -0.58
C ARG A 34 55.21 12.41 -0.98
N LEU A 35 55.04 11.09 -1.00
CA LEU A 35 53.80 10.38 -1.26
C LEU A 35 53.36 9.66 0.01
N GLU A 36 52.19 9.95 0.50
CA GLU A 36 51.57 9.25 1.64
C GLU A 36 50.28 8.58 1.15
N LEU A 37 50.24 7.27 1.18
CA LEU A 37 48.99 6.51 0.92
C LEU A 37 48.19 6.49 2.17
N CYS A 38 46.97 6.99 2.09
CA CYS A 38 46.04 7.14 3.20
C CYS A 38 44.77 6.38 2.94
N VAL A 39 44.13 5.88 4.00
CA VAL A 39 42.86 5.17 3.95
C VAL A 39 41.90 5.86 4.89
N ASP A 40 40.64 5.99 4.50
CA ASP A 40 39.59 6.56 5.34
C ASP A 40 39.18 5.60 6.46
N LYS A 41 38.52 6.12 7.48
CA LYS A 41 38.05 5.30 8.63
C LYS A 41 37.10 4.18 8.25
N THR A 42 36.36 4.33 7.18
CA THR A 42 35.44 3.30 6.66
C THR A 42 36.17 2.25 5.82
N ARG A 43 37.46 2.46 5.53
CA ARG A 43 38.30 1.60 4.70
C ARG A 43 37.78 1.38 3.28
N THR A 44 37.01 2.36 2.79
CA THR A 44 36.42 2.28 1.44
C THR A 44 37.12 3.16 0.44
N ARG A 45 38.01 4.06 0.88
CA ARG A 45 38.73 5.00 0.00
C ARG A 45 40.21 4.94 0.23
N ALA A 46 40.95 4.90 -0.86
CA ALA A 46 42.41 5.09 -0.88
C ALA A 46 42.74 6.48 -1.46
N VAL A 47 43.36 7.30 -0.65
CA VAL A 47 43.72 8.70 -0.97
C VAL A 47 45.22 8.84 -0.96
N LEU A 48 45.77 9.45 -2.00
CA LEU A 48 47.17 9.84 -2.04
C LEU A 48 47.29 11.28 -1.56
N TYR A 49 48.11 11.50 -0.54
CA TYR A 49 48.56 12.82 -0.12
C TYR A 49 49.92 13.06 -0.72
N LEU A 50 50.02 14.08 -1.57
CA LEU A 50 51.26 14.46 -2.27
C LEU A 50 51.79 15.77 -1.73
N SER A 51 53.04 15.80 -1.26
CA SER A 51 53.81 17.02 -1.01
C SER A 51 54.90 17.12 -2.03
N VAL A 52 54.98 18.25 -2.75
CA VAL A 52 55.99 18.52 -3.80
C VAL A 52 57.03 19.52 -3.31
N PHE A 53 58.29 19.11 -3.36
CA PHE A 53 59.41 19.95 -2.93
C PHE A 53 60.06 20.70 -4.13
N ASN A 54 60.28 19.98 -5.23
CA ASN A 54 60.88 20.50 -6.45
C ASN A 54 59.95 20.28 -7.67
N PRO A 55 59.03 21.23 -7.97
CA PRO A 55 58.13 21.13 -9.10
C PRO A 55 58.80 21.44 -10.45
N PRO A 56 58.30 20.85 -11.59
CA PRO A 56 57.16 19.96 -11.70
C PRO A 56 57.50 18.51 -11.38
N VAL A 57 56.49 17.72 -10.89
CA VAL A 57 56.66 16.30 -10.57
C VAL A 57 55.61 15.49 -11.33
N ASP A 58 56.06 14.36 -11.88
CA ASP A 58 55.19 13.34 -12.47
C ASP A 58 54.99 12.18 -11.49
N ILE A 59 53.78 11.61 -11.50
CA ILE A 59 53.43 10.48 -10.69
C ILE A 59 52.99 9.33 -11.62
N ALA A 60 53.57 8.16 -11.41
CA ALA A 60 53.33 6.98 -12.22
C ALA A 60 52.86 5.83 -11.37
N MET A 61 52.34 4.75 -12.00
CA MET A 61 51.94 3.53 -11.33
C MET A 61 53.07 2.88 -10.54
N ASN A 62 54.33 3.06 -10.99
CA ASN A 62 55.52 2.58 -10.30
C ASN A 62 55.78 3.27 -8.95
N ASP A 63 55.24 4.47 -8.74
CA ASP A 63 55.26 5.14 -7.43
C ASP A 63 54.17 4.62 -6.49
N ILE A 64 53.00 4.22 -7.04
CA ILE A 64 51.84 3.81 -6.27
C ILE A 64 51.88 2.32 -5.87
N SER A 65 52.38 1.45 -6.79
CA SER A 65 52.40 -0.02 -6.53
C SER A 65 53.22 -0.40 -5.29
N PRO A 66 54.40 0.18 -5.01
CA PRO A 66 55.12 -0.11 -3.76
C PRO A 66 54.38 0.36 -2.52
N LEU A 67 53.72 1.53 -2.57
CA LEU A 67 52.95 2.09 -1.47
C LEU A 67 51.72 1.22 -1.17
N ALA A 68 51.02 0.75 -2.21
CA ALA A 68 49.89 -0.16 -2.06
C ALA A 68 50.32 -1.49 -1.45
N THR A 69 51.48 -2.02 -1.85
CA THR A 69 52.03 -3.28 -1.27
C THR A 69 52.40 -3.11 0.20
N GLU A 70 53.09 -2.00 0.54
CA GLU A 70 53.48 -1.68 1.91
C GLU A 70 52.24 -1.45 2.81
N GLY A 71 51.28 -0.66 2.30
CA GLY A 71 50.01 -0.36 2.98
C GLY A 71 49.01 -1.54 2.97
N GLN A 72 49.34 -2.67 2.33
CA GLN A 72 48.47 -3.84 2.13
C GLN A 72 47.14 -3.51 1.41
N VAL A 73 47.10 -2.40 0.67
CA VAL A 73 45.91 -1.97 -0.10
C VAL A 73 45.80 -2.79 -1.37
N LEU A 74 44.66 -3.43 -1.59
CA LEU A 74 44.43 -4.31 -2.73
C LEU A 74 44.15 -3.53 -4.00
N LEU A 75 45.13 -3.55 -4.91
CA LEU A 75 44.96 -3.05 -6.27
C LEU A 75 44.45 -4.16 -7.19
N ASN A 76 43.12 -4.46 -7.13
CA ASN A 76 42.48 -5.33 -8.11
C ASN A 76 42.44 -4.64 -9.50
N SER A 77 41.93 -5.34 -10.53
CA SER A 77 41.87 -4.81 -11.90
C SER A 77 41.13 -3.48 -11.98
N ASP A 78 40.03 -3.34 -11.23
CA ASP A 78 39.15 -2.16 -11.24
C ASP A 78 39.82 -0.98 -10.52
N ALA A 79 40.39 -1.24 -9.34
CA ALA A 79 41.16 -0.26 -8.61
C ALA A 79 42.40 0.24 -9.44
N ALA A 80 43.11 -0.69 -10.06
CA ALA A 80 44.25 -0.35 -10.93
C ALA A 80 43.83 0.54 -12.13
N ALA A 81 42.67 0.24 -12.74
CA ALA A 81 42.12 1.04 -13.83
C ALA A 81 41.72 2.47 -13.35
N GLN A 82 41.09 2.57 -12.17
CA GLN A 82 40.75 3.87 -11.56
C GLN A 82 42.04 4.68 -11.27
N VAL A 83 43.04 4.06 -10.62
CA VAL A 83 44.33 4.71 -10.34
C VAL A 83 44.99 5.20 -11.64
N GLN A 84 45.04 4.36 -12.68
CA GLN A 84 45.64 4.70 -13.95
C GLN A 84 44.94 5.89 -14.62
N LYS A 85 43.62 5.98 -14.55
CA LYS A 85 42.86 7.12 -15.06
C LYS A 85 43.16 8.41 -14.29
N VAL A 86 43.31 8.34 -12.96
CA VAL A 86 43.64 9.47 -12.12
C VAL A 86 45.06 9.95 -12.43
N LEU A 87 46.06 9.05 -12.56
CA LEU A 87 47.43 9.36 -12.82
C LEU A 87 47.63 10.08 -14.17
N GLN A 88 46.81 9.78 -15.19
CA GLN A 88 46.83 10.51 -16.47
C GLN A 88 46.57 12.01 -16.32
N SER A 89 45.80 12.40 -15.29
CA SER A 89 45.51 13.83 -15.02
C SER A 89 46.57 14.54 -14.16
N LEU A 90 47.59 13.81 -13.70
CA LEU A 90 48.58 14.28 -12.74
C LEU A 90 49.97 14.49 -13.34
N GLN A 91 50.07 14.66 -14.65
CA GLN A 91 51.32 14.98 -15.33
C GLN A 91 51.74 16.43 -15.06
N GLY A 92 53.03 16.66 -14.71
CA GLY A 92 53.58 17.99 -14.50
C GLY A 92 52.99 18.73 -13.30
N VAL A 93 52.73 18.07 -12.17
CA VAL A 93 52.17 18.71 -10.97
C VAL A 93 53.09 19.79 -10.41
N LYS A 94 52.55 20.99 -10.27
CA LYS A 94 53.25 22.21 -9.74
C LYS A 94 52.77 22.63 -8.35
N ARG A 95 51.68 22.04 -7.84
CA ARG A 95 51.13 22.38 -6.51
C ARG A 95 51.98 21.78 -5.42
N LYS A 96 52.21 22.52 -4.33
CA LYS A 96 53.01 22.06 -3.19
C LYS A 96 52.39 20.92 -2.42
N GLU A 97 51.06 20.92 -2.31
CA GLU A 97 50.28 19.89 -1.63
C GLU A 97 49.05 19.57 -2.45
N LEU A 98 48.71 18.29 -2.54
CA LEU A 98 47.54 17.80 -3.26
C LEU A 98 47.00 16.54 -2.61
N GLU A 99 45.68 16.50 -2.45
CA GLU A 99 44.94 15.30 -2.02
C GLU A 99 44.24 14.70 -3.24
N ILE A 100 44.45 13.41 -3.47
CA ILE A 100 43.99 12.73 -4.67
C ILE A 100 43.28 11.45 -4.26
N LEU A 101 42.01 11.35 -4.57
CA LEU A 101 41.30 10.08 -4.47
C LEU A 101 41.81 9.12 -5.54
N LEU A 102 42.58 8.10 -5.14
CA LEU A 102 43.11 7.13 -6.07
C LEU A 102 42.01 6.17 -6.55
N PHE A 103 41.29 5.59 -5.62
CA PHE A 103 40.13 4.75 -5.93
C PHE A 103 39.19 4.61 -4.72
N GLU A 104 37.98 4.25 -5.02
CA GLU A 104 36.93 3.94 -4.06
C GLU A 104 36.44 2.48 -4.27
N SER A 105 36.44 1.72 -3.20
CA SER A 105 35.94 0.35 -3.20
C SER A 105 34.41 0.32 -3.23
N PRO A 106 33.79 -0.75 -3.77
CA PRO A 106 32.35 -0.89 -3.76
C PRO A 106 31.83 -0.94 -2.32
N ARG A 107 30.89 -0.05 -2.02
CA ARG A 107 30.20 -0.02 -0.74
C ARG A 107 29.14 -1.11 -0.67
N PRO A 108 28.86 -1.63 0.53
CA PRO A 108 27.72 -2.51 0.69
C PRO A 108 26.41 -1.80 0.33
N THR A 109 25.52 -2.50 -0.33
CA THR A 109 24.17 -2.02 -0.63
C THR A 109 23.19 -2.92 0.09
N ASP A 110 22.44 -2.35 1.03
CA ASP A 110 21.42 -3.11 1.77
C ASP A 110 20.29 -3.55 0.83
N GLY A 111 19.71 -4.70 1.13
CA GLY A 111 18.55 -5.22 0.42
C GLY A 111 17.29 -4.42 0.74
N GLU A 112 16.35 -4.42 -0.20
CA GLU A 112 15.04 -3.82 -0.01
C GLU A 112 14.15 -4.76 0.81
N SER A 113 13.45 -4.22 1.79
CA SER A 113 12.45 -4.96 2.56
C SER A 113 11.25 -5.36 1.69
N GLY A 114 10.65 -6.48 2.01
CA GLY A 114 9.38 -6.89 1.43
C GLY A 114 8.31 -5.83 1.65
N ARG A 115 7.34 -5.77 0.73
CA ARG A 115 6.25 -4.79 0.80
C ARG A 115 4.94 -5.38 0.31
N LEU A 116 3.84 -4.77 0.76
CA LEU A 116 2.50 -5.06 0.27
C LEU A 116 2.25 -4.24 -0.99
N GLU A 117 1.67 -4.89 -2.00
CA GLU A 117 1.21 -4.25 -3.23
C GLU A 117 -0.23 -4.70 -3.48
N TRP A 118 -1.17 -3.79 -3.27
CA TRP A 118 -2.57 -4.04 -3.57
C TRP A 118 -2.76 -4.10 -5.09
N LEU A 119 -3.41 -5.16 -5.56
CA LEU A 119 -3.75 -5.36 -6.97
C LEU A 119 -5.16 -4.88 -7.29
N ILE A 120 -5.86 -4.38 -6.27
CA ILE A 120 -7.19 -3.77 -6.28
C ILE A 120 -7.11 -2.36 -5.68
N ASP A 121 -8.13 -1.56 -5.85
CA ASP A 121 -8.18 -0.20 -5.29
C ASP A 121 -8.55 -0.23 -3.79
N TYR A 122 -7.64 -0.74 -2.97
CA TYR A 122 -7.79 -0.83 -1.52
C TYR A 122 -7.27 0.42 -0.79
N ASP A 123 -6.29 1.12 -1.34
CA ASP A 123 -5.63 2.28 -0.71
C ASP A 123 -6.57 3.47 -0.51
N HIS A 124 -7.67 3.52 -1.28
CA HIS A 124 -8.72 4.55 -1.16
C HIS A 124 -9.92 4.11 -0.32
N ALA A 125 -9.87 2.91 0.28
CA ALA A 125 -10.93 2.45 1.17
C ALA A 125 -11.08 3.36 2.40
N GLY A 126 -12.31 3.81 2.66
CA GLY A 126 -12.61 4.74 3.75
C GLY A 126 -12.31 6.22 3.47
N GLN A 127 -11.90 6.57 2.25
CA GLN A 127 -11.72 7.96 1.82
C GLN A 127 -12.98 8.49 1.11
N PHE A 128 -13.35 9.73 1.42
CA PHE A 128 -14.46 10.38 0.72
C PHE A 128 -14.04 10.81 -0.70
N SER A 129 -14.95 10.67 -1.65
CA SER A 129 -14.76 11.18 -3.00
C SER A 129 -14.94 12.69 -3.06
N VAL A 130 -14.14 13.35 -3.88
CA VAL A 130 -14.28 14.79 -4.15
C VAL A 130 -14.73 14.95 -5.60
N ASP A 131 -15.83 15.68 -5.83
CA ASP A 131 -16.34 15.92 -7.17
C ASP A 131 -15.44 16.90 -7.96
N GLU A 132 -15.68 17.01 -9.28
CA GLU A 132 -14.92 17.92 -10.16
C GLU A 132 -14.95 19.40 -9.75
N ARG A 133 -15.86 19.77 -8.84
CA ARG A 133 -16.01 21.12 -8.28
C ARG A 133 -15.38 21.28 -6.91
N GLY A 134 -14.65 20.24 -6.42
CA GLY A 134 -13.98 20.27 -5.12
C GLY A 134 -14.91 20.07 -3.92
N LYS A 135 -16.17 19.61 -4.13
CA LYS A 135 -17.09 19.31 -3.05
C LYS A 135 -16.92 17.86 -2.59
N ALA A 136 -16.59 17.68 -1.31
CA ALA A 136 -16.48 16.36 -0.70
C ALA A 136 -17.87 15.73 -0.54
N ASP A 137 -18.01 14.50 -1.02
CA ASP A 137 -19.19 13.66 -0.76
C ASP A 137 -18.90 12.74 0.43
N TYR A 138 -19.32 13.15 1.61
CA TYR A 138 -19.14 12.43 2.87
C TYR A 138 -20.03 11.18 3.00
N ARG A 139 -20.93 10.92 2.05
CA ARG A 139 -21.75 9.71 2.04
C ARG A 139 -21.11 8.58 1.27
N ASN A 140 -20.20 8.87 0.32
CA ASN A 140 -19.49 7.86 -0.46
C ASN A 140 -18.08 7.65 0.09
N LEU A 141 -17.98 6.88 1.17
CA LEU A 141 -16.74 6.60 1.88
C LEU A 141 -15.93 5.42 1.30
N ASN A 142 -16.44 4.74 0.28
CA ASN A 142 -15.81 3.52 -0.29
C ASN A 142 -15.30 2.54 0.78
N THR A 143 -16.08 2.35 1.85
CA THR A 143 -15.67 1.48 2.97
C THR A 143 -15.66 -0.01 2.60
N ILE A 144 -16.30 -0.37 1.50
CA ILE A 144 -16.45 -1.74 1.03
C ILE A 144 -15.71 -1.88 -0.31
N VAL A 145 -14.65 -2.67 -0.31
CA VAL A 145 -13.91 -3.02 -1.53
C VAL A 145 -14.35 -4.39 -1.99
N ASN A 146 -15.16 -4.43 -3.04
CA ASN A 146 -15.67 -5.64 -3.65
C ASN A 146 -14.62 -6.32 -4.53
N VAL A 147 -14.57 -7.64 -4.49
CA VAL A 147 -13.75 -8.47 -5.38
C VAL A 147 -14.57 -9.63 -5.91
N LYS A 148 -14.12 -10.19 -7.04
CA LYS A 148 -14.73 -11.36 -7.67
C LYS A 148 -13.91 -12.62 -7.42
N ALA A 149 -14.56 -13.78 -7.51
CA ALA A 149 -13.87 -15.06 -7.50
C ALA A 149 -12.81 -15.11 -8.63
N GLY A 150 -11.58 -15.52 -8.27
CA GLY A 150 -10.44 -15.55 -9.16
C GLY A 150 -9.68 -14.23 -9.32
N GLU A 151 -10.12 -13.15 -8.68
CA GLU A 151 -9.43 -11.85 -8.73
C GLU A 151 -8.24 -11.84 -7.78
N LYS A 152 -7.08 -11.37 -8.28
CA LYS A 152 -5.88 -11.19 -7.47
C LYS A 152 -6.02 -9.92 -6.63
N VAL A 153 -5.86 -10.08 -5.32
CA VAL A 153 -6.14 -9.02 -4.34
C VAL A 153 -4.87 -8.33 -3.86
N LEU A 154 -3.86 -9.12 -3.50
CA LEU A 154 -2.65 -8.63 -2.86
C LEU A 154 -1.44 -9.42 -3.35
N LEU A 155 -0.34 -8.72 -3.63
CA LEU A 155 1.00 -9.27 -3.79
C LEU A 155 1.88 -8.83 -2.62
N VAL A 156 2.40 -9.79 -1.89
CA VAL A 156 3.43 -9.57 -0.87
C VAL A 156 4.79 -9.81 -1.52
N ARG A 157 5.49 -8.74 -1.88
CA ARG A 157 6.79 -8.84 -2.55
C ARG A 157 7.87 -9.39 -1.61
N ASN A 158 8.70 -10.28 -2.15
CA ASN A 158 9.84 -10.81 -1.43
C ASN A 158 10.87 -9.70 -1.15
N PRO A 159 11.56 -9.75 0.01
CA PRO A 159 12.72 -8.92 0.25
C PRO A 159 13.86 -9.30 -0.68
N THR A 160 14.75 -8.35 -0.96
CA THR A 160 15.98 -8.63 -1.71
C THR A 160 17.15 -8.88 -0.75
N LYS A 161 18.13 -9.63 -1.23
CA LYS A 161 19.39 -9.81 -0.49
C LYS A 161 20.25 -8.57 -0.63
N GLY A 162 20.94 -8.20 0.45
CA GLY A 162 21.95 -7.18 0.41
C GLY A 162 23.16 -7.64 -0.44
N VAL A 163 23.79 -6.70 -1.11
CA VAL A 163 25.00 -6.94 -1.88
C VAL A 163 26.19 -6.48 -1.03
N PRO A 164 27.06 -7.42 -0.58
CA PRO A 164 28.21 -7.08 0.21
C PRO A 164 29.18 -6.18 -0.59
N GLY A 165 29.74 -5.21 0.08
CA GLY A 165 30.84 -4.41 -0.43
C GLY A 165 32.19 -5.06 -0.17
N MET A 166 33.24 -4.30 -0.45
CA MET A 166 34.62 -4.69 -0.15
C MET A 166 35.37 -3.48 0.39
N ASP A 167 36.27 -3.69 1.33
CA ASP A 167 37.18 -2.63 1.75
C ASP A 167 38.42 -2.55 0.86
N VAL A 168 39.25 -1.52 1.04
CA VAL A 168 40.48 -1.34 0.25
C VAL A 168 41.53 -2.43 0.52
N TYR A 169 41.36 -3.26 1.53
CA TYR A 169 42.20 -4.40 1.85
C TYR A 169 41.71 -5.72 1.28
N GLY A 170 40.54 -5.70 0.60
CA GLY A 170 39.90 -6.89 0.03
C GLY A 170 39.02 -7.65 1.02
N ALA A 171 38.78 -7.12 2.22
CA ALA A 171 37.85 -7.72 3.16
C ALA A 171 36.41 -7.40 2.78
N SER A 172 35.52 -8.41 2.91
CA SER A 172 34.09 -8.22 2.63
C SER A 172 33.45 -7.31 3.68
N LEU A 173 32.74 -6.30 3.22
CA LEU A 173 31.89 -5.44 4.02
C LEU A 173 30.47 -5.98 3.96
N PRO A 174 29.88 -6.45 5.08
CA PRO A 174 28.56 -7.04 5.06
C PRO A 174 27.49 -6.01 4.74
N ALA A 175 26.51 -6.42 3.95
CA ALA A 175 25.24 -5.70 3.74
C ALA A 175 24.16 -6.40 4.56
N ARG A 176 23.06 -5.70 4.83
CA ARG A 176 21.87 -6.27 5.46
C ARG A 176 20.92 -6.75 4.40
N ASP A 177 20.32 -7.92 4.62
CA ASP A 177 19.19 -8.36 3.82
C ASP A 177 17.94 -7.56 4.20
N GLY A 178 17.01 -7.40 3.25
CA GLY A 178 15.73 -6.77 3.51
C GLY A 178 14.85 -7.60 4.45
N ASP A 179 14.02 -6.93 5.22
CA ASP A 179 13.11 -7.58 6.16
C ASP A 179 11.93 -8.26 5.44
N THR A 180 11.54 -9.44 5.93
CA THR A 180 10.38 -10.16 5.38
C THR A 180 9.08 -9.64 5.97
N VAL A 181 8.13 -9.28 5.11
CA VAL A 181 6.74 -8.98 5.51
C VAL A 181 5.96 -10.29 5.51
N ARG A 182 5.20 -10.54 6.58
CA ARG A 182 4.36 -11.74 6.70
C ARG A 182 2.90 -11.33 6.86
N ILE A 183 2.06 -11.88 5.98
CA ILE A 183 0.61 -11.72 6.02
C ILE A 183 -0.03 -13.08 6.32
N ARG A 184 -0.95 -13.10 7.27
CA ARG A 184 -1.73 -14.30 7.59
C ARG A 184 -2.90 -14.41 6.61
N ARG A 185 -3.03 -15.60 6.03
CA ARG A 185 -4.19 -15.95 5.23
C ARG A 185 -5.41 -16.13 6.13
N GLY A 186 -6.48 -15.39 5.86
CA GLY A 186 -7.81 -15.57 6.43
C GLY A 186 -8.69 -16.46 5.54
N ARG A 187 -10.01 -16.21 5.56
CA ARG A 187 -11.00 -16.98 4.83
C ARG A 187 -11.08 -16.60 3.36
N ASN A 188 -11.51 -17.57 2.52
CA ASN A 188 -11.89 -17.38 1.13
C ASN A 188 -10.77 -16.77 0.24
N LEU A 189 -9.53 -17.16 0.50
CA LEU A 189 -8.36 -16.74 -0.27
C LEU A 189 -7.52 -17.95 -0.67
N ALA A 190 -7.18 -18.06 -1.93
CA ALA A 190 -6.09 -18.90 -2.41
C ALA A 190 -4.76 -18.14 -2.29
N VAL A 191 -3.69 -18.88 -2.02
CA VAL A 191 -2.34 -18.31 -1.88
C VAL A 191 -1.40 -19.06 -2.81
N GLU A 192 -0.67 -18.33 -3.64
CA GLU A 192 0.32 -18.85 -4.57
C GLU A 192 1.65 -18.15 -4.35
N GLU A 193 2.72 -18.96 -4.19
CA GLU A 193 4.08 -18.44 -4.16
C GLU A 193 4.65 -18.33 -5.57
N THR A 194 5.12 -17.15 -5.91
CA THR A 194 5.73 -16.82 -7.21
C THR A 194 7.17 -16.35 -7.00
N GLY A 195 7.92 -16.22 -8.08
CA GLY A 195 9.30 -15.69 -8.01
C GLY A 195 9.37 -14.25 -7.50
N GLU A 196 8.30 -13.46 -7.63
CA GLU A 196 8.22 -12.06 -7.16
C GLU A 196 7.75 -11.94 -5.71
N GLY A 197 7.03 -12.94 -5.22
CA GLY A 197 6.44 -12.91 -3.89
C GLY A 197 5.22 -13.82 -3.76
N THR A 198 4.43 -13.60 -2.74
CA THR A 198 3.21 -14.35 -2.45
C THR A 198 1.98 -13.59 -2.94
N VAL A 199 1.19 -14.22 -3.82
CA VAL A 199 -0.05 -13.67 -4.38
C VAL A 199 -1.24 -14.22 -3.63
N TYR A 200 -2.15 -13.36 -3.21
CA TYR A 200 -3.43 -13.70 -2.61
C TYR A 200 -4.55 -13.46 -3.63
N THR A 201 -5.35 -14.49 -3.90
CA THR A 201 -6.44 -14.48 -4.89
C THR A 201 -7.75 -14.81 -4.20
N SER A 202 -8.82 -14.07 -4.49
CA SER A 202 -10.14 -14.36 -3.94
C SER A 202 -10.71 -15.67 -4.48
N GLU A 203 -11.27 -16.51 -3.61
CA GLU A 203 -11.97 -17.75 -3.99
C GLU A 203 -13.47 -17.52 -4.25
N ILE A 204 -14.02 -16.39 -3.80
CA ILE A 204 -15.45 -16.03 -3.91
C ILE A 204 -15.64 -14.58 -4.32
N ASP A 205 -16.86 -14.24 -4.73
CA ASP A 205 -17.30 -12.84 -4.77
C ASP A 205 -17.53 -12.35 -3.33
N GLY A 206 -17.00 -11.17 -2.97
CA GLY A 206 -17.10 -10.69 -1.60
C GLY A 206 -16.39 -9.39 -1.34
N MET A 207 -16.23 -9.05 -0.06
CA MET A 207 -15.54 -7.85 0.42
C MET A 207 -14.16 -8.20 0.98
N VAL A 208 -13.13 -7.48 0.57
CA VAL A 208 -11.80 -7.60 1.18
C VAL A 208 -11.79 -6.98 2.56
N SER A 209 -11.34 -7.76 3.53
CA SER A 209 -11.09 -7.34 4.91
C SER A 209 -9.62 -7.53 5.24
N PHE A 210 -8.97 -6.45 5.72
CA PHE A 210 -7.59 -6.49 6.15
C PHE A 210 -7.47 -5.89 7.56
N ASP A 211 -7.15 -6.73 8.52
CA ASP A 211 -6.95 -6.31 9.92
C ASP A 211 -5.56 -6.70 10.37
N LYS A 212 -4.73 -5.68 10.69
CA LYS A 212 -3.34 -5.80 11.12
C LYS A 212 -2.47 -6.53 10.11
N ASP A 213 -2.41 -7.85 10.20
CA ASP A 213 -1.56 -8.73 9.38
C ASP A 213 -2.37 -9.88 8.75
N MET A 214 -3.70 -9.84 8.84
CA MET A 214 -4.58 -10.87 8.29
C MET A 214 -5.46 -10.30 7.18
N ILE A 215 -5.44 -10.97 6.03
CA ILE A 215 -6.32 -10.66 4.90
C ILE A 215 -7.36 -11.77 4.74
N SER A 216 -8.62 -11.40 4.52
CA SER A 216 -9.73 -12.32 4.21
C SER A 216 -10.67 -11.71 3.18
N VAL A 217 -11.52 -12.54 2.60
CA VAL A 217 -12.67 -12.10 1.81
C VAL A 217 -13.93 -12.55 2.50
N GLU A 218 -14.79 -11.59 2.84
CA GLU A 218 -16.05 -11.86 3.54
C GLU A 218 -17.18 -11.96 2.54
N SER A 219 -18.01 -13.02 2.68
CA SER A 219 -19.14 -13.29 1.79
C SER A 219 -20.39 -12.48 2.13
N GLU A 220 -20.42 -11.82 3.30
CA GLU A 220 -21.53 -10.99 3.78
C GLU A 220 -21.02 -9.74 4.48
N VAL A 221 -21.81 -8.68 4.46
CA VAL A 221 -21.53 -7.44 5.18
C VAL A 221 -22.51 -7.31 6.34
N THR A 222 -21.99 -7.16 7.56
CA THR A 222 -22.79 -6.90 8.76
C THR A 222 -22.43 -5.54 9.34
N ILE A 223 -23.43 -4.64 9.42
CA ILE A 223 -23.30 -3.32 10.05
C ILE A 223 -23.95 -3.40 11.45
N ALA A 224 -23.16 -3.26 12.50
CA ALA A 224 -23.62 -3.35 13.89
C ALA A 224 -24.44 -2.12 14.37
N GLY A 225 -24.28 -1.00 13.70
CA GLY A 225 -24.95 0.28 14.00
C GLY A 225 -26.04 0.64 13.01
N ASP A 226 -26.32 1.94 12.97
CA ASP A 226 -27.12 2.56 11.93
C ASP A 226 -26.23 2.83 10.71
N VAL A 227 -26.83 2.89 9.51
CA VAL A 227 -26.16 3.45 8.34
C VAL A 227 -26.33 4.95 8.36
N ASP A 228 -25.25 5.64 8.69
CA ASP A 228 -25.14 7.07 8.87
C ASP A 228 -23.85 7.62 8.20
N LEU A 229 -23.45 8.85 8.52
CA LEU A 229 -22.22 9.47 7.98
C LEU A 229 -20.94 8.75 8.39
N SER A 230 -20.96 7.90 9.40
CA SER A 230 -19.77 7.13 9.80
C SER A 230 -19.56 5.86 8.97
N VAL A 231 -20.65 5.31 8.41
CA VAL A 231 -20.65 4.13 7.55
C VAL A 231 -20.68 4.51 6.07
N GLY A 232 -21.48 5.53 5.73
CA GLY A 232 -21.70 5.97 4.34
C GLY A 232 -22.66 5.06 3.56
N ASN A 233 -22.72 5.30 2.26
CA ASN A 233 -23.48 4.46 1.34
C ASN A 233 -22.80 3.08 1.21
N ILE A 234 -23.62 2.05 1.02
CA ILE A 234 -23.17 0.66 0.91
C ILE A 234 -23.50 0.14 -0.48
N ASP A 235 -22.50 -0.36 -1.20
CA ASP A 235 -22.65 -1.14 -2.44
C ASP A 235 -21.85 -2.44 -2.29
N PHE A 236 -22.56 -3.57 -2.14
CA PHE A 236 -21.95 -4.87 -1.90
C PHE A 236 -22.53 -5.96 -2.80
N VAL A 237 -21.67 -6.81 -3.32
CA VAL A 237 -22.04 -7.87 -4.27
C VAL A 237 -22.83 -9.04 -3.65
N GLY A 238 -22.86 -9.16 -2.33
CA GLY A 238 -23.51 -10.22 -1.59
C GLY A 238 -24.60 -9.72 -0.63
N PRO A 239 -24.99 -10.53 0.37
CA PRO A 239 -25.99 -10.18 1.38
C PRO A 239 -25.51 -9.12 2.36
N ILE A 240 -26.41 -8.22 2.74
CA ILE A 240 -26.17 -7.14 3.70
C ILE A 240 -27.12 -7.30 4.90
N ASN A 241 -26.56 -7.26 6.11
CA ASN A 241 -27.32 -7.26 7.36
C ASN A 241 -27.01 -5.99 8.17
N ILE A 242 -28.04 -5.17 8.42
CA ILE A 242 -27.94 -3.93 9.21
C ILE A 242 -28.69 -4.16 10.53
N ALA A 243 -27.94 -4.16 11.64
CA ALA A 243 -28.47 -4.47 12.96
C ALA A 243 -29.44 -3.40 13.51
N LYS A 244 -29.26 -2.16 13.06
CA LYS A 244 -30.15 -1.04 13.41
C LYS A 244 -30.81 -0.48 12.15
N GLY A 245 -30.92 0.84 12.02
CA GLY A 245 -31.66 1.52 10.96
C GLY A 245 -30.78 2.06 9.83
N VAL A 246 -31.47 2.64 8.84
CA VAL A 246 -30.84 3.41 7.75
C VAL A 246 -31.41 4.82 7.81
N LEU A 247 -30.52 5.82 7.98
CA LEU A 247 -30.95 7.21 8.14
C LEU A 247 -31.28 7.86 6.79
N ASP A 248 -31.88 9.03 6.86
CA ASP A 248 -32.34 9.81 5.70
C ASP A 248 -31.21 10.11 4.69
N GLY A 249 -31.47 9.79 3.45
CA GLY A 249 -30.64 10.14 2.30
C GLY A 249 -29.44 9.21 2.08
N PHE A 250 -29.34 8.08 2.79
CA PHE A 250 -28.36 7.05 2.50
C PHE A 250 -28.86 6.04 1.45
N SER A 251 -27.92 5.37 0.79
CA SER A 251 -28.18 4.37 -0.24
C SER A 251 -27.52 3.04 0.13
N ILE A 252 -28.32 1.96 0.02
CA ILE A 252 -27.86 0.59 0.21
C ILE A 252 -28.14 -0.17 -1.07
N LYS A 253 -27.11 -0.83 -1.62
CA LYS A 253 -27.25 -1.73 -2.75
C LYS A 253 -26.61 -3.07 -2.42
N GLY A 254 -27.43 -4.11 -2.36
CA GLY A 254 -27.02 -5.49 -2.13
C GLY A 254 -27.18 -6.35 -3.38
N GLY A 255 -26.17 -7.13 -3.69
CA GLY A 255 -26.21 -8.12 -4.78
C GLY A 255 -27.04 -9.36 -4.47
N ASP A 256 -27.49 -9.52 -3.22
CA ASP A 256 -28.34 -10.60 -2.73
C ASP A 256 -29.32 -10.03 -1.69
N VAL A 257 -29.59 -10.73 -0.59
CA VAL A 257 -30.54 -10.33 0.46
C VAL A 257 -30.08 -9.09 1.21
N VAL A 258 -30.99 -8.11 1.38
CA VAL A 258 -30.79 -6.94 2.24
C VAL A 258 -31.72 -7.02 3.45
N THR A 259 -31.15 -7.09 4.65
CA THR A 259 -31.91 -7.12 5.91
C THR A 259 -31.61 -5.89 6.74
N VAL A 260 -32.66 -5.13 7.11
CA VAL A 260 -32.59 -4.01 8.03
C VAL A 260 -33.46 -4.29 9.24
N ASN A 261 -32.85 -4.45 10.42
CA ASN A 261 -33.59 -4.80 11.64
C ASN A 261 -34.30 -3.57 12.27
N GLY A 262 -33.74 -2.38 12.10
CA GLY A 262 -34.34 -1.14 12.59
C GLY A 262 -35.17 -0.39 11.55
N LEU A 263 -35.39 0.90 11.81
CA LEU A 263 -36.18 1.78 10.96
C LEU A 263 -35.40 2.16 9.69
N VAL A 264 -36.06 2.09 8.54
CA VAL A 264 -35.60 2.72 7.30
C VAL A 264 -36.26 4.07 7.16
N GLU A 265 -35.49 5.14 7.26
CA GLU A 265 -35.96 6.48 6.98
C GLU A 265 -35.87 6.79 5.47
N ALA A 266 -36.12 7.99 5.03
CA ALA A 266 -36.13 8.39 3.62
C ALA A 266 -34.83 8.02 2.85
N ALA A 267 -34.52 6.74 2.77
CA ALA A 267 -33.32 6.13 2.17
C ALA A 267 -33.66 5.40 0.86
N THR A 268 -32.63 5.06 0.09
CA THR A 268 -32.76 4.26 -1.12
C THR A 268 -32.17 2.88 -0.85
N LEU A 269 -32.99 1.82 -0.95
CA LEU A 269 -32.57 0.44 -0.79
C LEU A 269 -32.78 -0.32 -2.10
N GLU A 270 -31.75 -0.99 -2.58
CA GLU A 270 -31.81 -1.93 -3.71
C GLU A 270 -31.28 -3.29 -3.27
N SER A 271 -32.02 -4.36 -3.58
CA SER A 271 -31.52 -5.72 -3.44
C SER A 271 -31.81 -6.52 -4.71
N ALA A 272 -30.82 -7.32 -5.14
CA ALA A 272 -31.04 -8.24 -6.26
C ALA A 272 -31.85 -9.47 -5.81
N GLY A 273 -31.76 -9.86 -4.54
CA GLY A 273 -32.56 -10.90 -3.90
C GLY A 273 -33.69 -10.33 -3.05
N ASP A 274 -33.97 -10.99 -1.94
CA ASP A 274 -35.02 -10.60 -0.99
C ASP A 274 -34.63 -9.33 -0.20
N MET A 275 -35.68 -8.63 0.29
CA MET A 275 -35.50 -7.47 1.17
C MET A 275 -36.34 -7.60 2.43
N LYS A 276 -35.77 -7.35 3.60
CA LYS A 276 -36.42 -7.40 4.90
C LYS A 276 -36.23 -6.08 5.65
N CYS A 277 -37.32 -5.35 5.85
CA CYS A 277 -37.38 -4.10 6.62
C CYS A 277 -38.15 -4.33 7.94
N LEU A 278 -37.51 -5.02 8.91
CA LEU A 278 -38.17 -5.51 10.12
C LEU A 278 -38.59 -4.39 11.08
N GLY A 279 -37.93 -3.23 11.06
CA GLY A 279 -38.34 -2.05 11.82
C GLY A 279 -39.40 -1.20 11.13
N GLY A 280 -39.71 -1.48 9.86
CA GLY A 280 -40.60 -0.71 9.01
C GLY A 280 -39.91 0.39 8.22
N VAL A 281 -40.68 1.08 7.37
CA VAL A 281 -40.18 2.13 6.45
C VAL A 281 -40.96 3.42 6.63
N GLN A 282 -40.25 4.50 6.90
CA GLN A 282 -40.75 5.88 6.94
C GLN A 282 -40.11 6.67 5.80
N GLY A 283 -40.71 6.62 4.63
CA GLY A 283 -40.08 7.11 3.39
C GLY A 283 -40.11 8.65 3.23
N LYS A 284 -40.96 9.38 3.97
CA LYS A 284 -41.09 10.86 3.88
C LYS A 284 -41.22 11.35 2.41
N LEU A 285 -41.93 10.60 1.58
CA LEU A 285 -42.13 10.79 0.13
C LEU A 285 -40.83 10.74 -0.73
N LYS A 286 -39.68 10.42 -0.15
CA LYS A 286 -38.39 10.31 -0.81
C LYS A 286 -37.82 8.90 -0.80
N GLY A 287 -38.21 8.08 0.19
CA GLY A 287 -37.75 6.71 0.35
C GLY A 287 -38.09 5.84 -0.85
N GLN A 288 -37.11 5.09 -1.33
CA GLN A 288 -37.23 4.20 -2.48
C GLN A 288 -36.73 2.81 -2.13
N LEU A 289 -37.56 1.80 -2.38
CA LEU A 289 -37.19 0.39 -2.22
C LEU A 289 -37.33 -0.31 -3.57
N LYS A 290 -36.29 -1.01 -3.96
CA LYS A 290 -36.25 -1.83 -5.17
C LYS A 290 -35.76 -3.22 -4.82
N CYS A 291 -36.60 -4.23 -5.07
CA CYS A 291 -36.38 -5.61 -4.63
C CYS A 291 -36.54 -6.57 -5.80
N GLY A 292 -35.52 -7.35 -6.10
CA GLY A 292 -35.56 -8.38 -7.13
C GLY A 292 -36.23 -9.69 -6.68
N GLY A 293 -36.34 -9.93 -5.35
CA GLY A 293 -37.02 -11.05 -4.74
C GLY A 293 -38.25 -10.61 -3.99
N LYS A 294 -38.50 -11.22 -2.81
CA LYS A 294 -39.60 -10.96 -1.90
C LYS A 294 -39.27 -9.76 -0.98
N LEU A 295 -40.26 -8.88 -0.76
CA LEU A 295 -40.19 -7.83 0.25
C LEU A 295 -40.97 -8.17 1.51
N GLU A 296 -40.34 -8.18 2.67
CA GLU A 296 -40.97 -8.27 3.98
C GLU A 296 -40.76 -6.97 4.74
N ALA A 297 -41.84 -6.33 5.19
CA ALA A 297 -41.79 -5.12 5.96
C ALA A 297 -42.78 -5.09 7.11
N LYS A 298 -42.41 -4.43 8.23
CA LYS A 298 -43.35 -4.22 9.33
C LYS A 298 -44.48 -3.29 8.95
N TYR A 299 -44.18 -2.17 8.33
CA TYR A 299 -45.07 -1.19 7.73
C TYR A 299 -44.36 -0.40 6.64
N LEU A 300 -45.16 0.19 5.75
CA LEU A 300 -44.65 1.10 4.70
C LEU A 300 -45.45 2.39 4.78
N ASN A 301 -44.75 3.51 5.00
CA ASN A 301 -45.35 4.84 5.05
C ASN A 301 -44.56 5.81 4.14
N GLU A 302 -45.33 6.50 3.28
CA GLU A 302 -44.84 7.54 2.37
C GLU A 302 -43.59 7.09 1.55
N ALA A 303 -43.62 5.86 1.07
CA ALA A 303 -42.51 5.24 0.33
C ALA A 303 -42.88 4.96 -1.14
N ARG A 304 -41.87 4.78 -1.96
CA ARG A 304 -41.98 4.20 -3.30
C ARG A 304 -41.36 2.80 -3.31
N VAL A 305 -42.12 1.82 -3.76
CA VAL A 305 -41.70 0.43 -3.74
C VAL A 305 -41.87 -0.20 -5.12
N GLU A 306 -40.80 -0.81 -5.61
CA GLU A 306 -40.79 -1.65 -6.83
C GLU A 306 -40.25 -3.03 -6.42
N CYS A 307 -41.07 -4.09 -6.61
CA CYS A 307 -40.72 -5.46 -6.21
C CYS A 307 -41.04 -6.43 -7.35
N GLU A 308 -40.14 -7.37 -7.61
CA GLU A 308 -40.39 -8.42 -8.59
C GLU A 308 -41.14 -9.64 -7.99
N GLY A 309 -40.92 -9.91 -6.71
CA GLY A 309 -41.60 -10.98 -5.97
C GLY A 309 -42.80 -10.51 -5.14
N ASP A 310 -43.22 -11.36 -4.19
CA ASP A 310 -44.32 -11.04 -3.27
C ASP A 310 -43.92 -9.95 -2.27
N VAL A 311 -44.93 -9.18 -1.84
CA VAL A 311 -44.76 -8.16 -0.80
C VAL A 311 -45.62 -8.53 0.41
N ILE A 312 -45.00 -8.71 1.56
CA ILE A 312 -45.68 -9.02 2.82
C ILE A 312 -45.43 -7.85 3.79
N VAL A 313 -46.52 -7.25 4.25
CA VAL A 313 -46.47 -6.16 5.23
C VAL A 313 -47.26 -6.58 6.47
N THR A 314 -46.62 -6.65 7.62
CA THR A 314 -47.25 -7.13 8.85
C THR A 314 -48.32 -6.16 9.36
N LYS A 315 -48.15 -4.85 9.28
CA LYS A 315 -49.07 -3.86 9.82
C LYS A 315 -49.88 -3.15 8.75
N SER A 316 -49.35 -2.05 8.22
CA SER A 316 -50.07 -1.11 7.37
C SER A 316 -49.23 -0.58 6.22
N VAL A 317 -49.92 -0.13 5.18
CA VAL A 317 -49.36 0.59 4.06
C VAL A 317 -50.12 1.89 3.89
N VAL A 318 -49.41 3.00 4.10
CA VAL A 318 -50.00 4.34 4.12
C VAL A 318 -49.28 5.25 3.14
N ASN A 319 -50.03 6.01 2.34
CA ASN A 319 -49.51 7.00 1.40
C ASN A 319 -48.35 6.51 0.53
N THR A 320 -48.38 5.23 0.19
CA THR A 320 -47.25 4.53 -0.49
C THR A 320 -47.62 4.25 -1.94
N LYS A 321 -46.65 4.47 -2.83
CA LYS A 321 -46.75 4.04 -4.24
C LYS A 321 -46.00 2.73 -4.43
N MET A 322 -46.75 1.67 -4.77
CA MET A 322 -46.16 0.34 -4.87
C MET A 322 -46.51 -0.33 -6.20
N ARG A 323 -45.51 -1.02 -6.76
CA ARG A 323 -45.67 -1.94 -7.88
C ARG A 323 -44.99 -3.25 -7.55
N THR A 324 -45.69 -4.37 -7.72
CA THR A 324 -45.10 -5.71 -7.62
C THR A 324 -45.60 -6.64 -8.74
N LEU A 325 -44.70 -7.49 -9.21
CA LEU A 325 -45.07 -8.58 -10.13
C LEU A 325 -45.65 -9.79 -9.36
N GLY A 326 -45.48 -9.86 -8.06
CA GLY A 326 -46.04 -10.87 -7.16
C GLY A 326 -47.38 -10.47 -6.61
N LYS A 327 -47.72 -11.15 -5.48
CA LYS A 327 -48.88 -10.88 -4.64
C LYS A 327 -48.52 -9.91 -3.51
N MET A 328 -49.42 -9.04 -3.14
CA MET A 328 -49.30 -8.21 -1.94
C MET A 328 -50.21 -8.73 -0.84
N ILE A 329 -49.68 -8.86 0.38
CA ILE A 329 -50.38 -9.28 1.58
C ILE A 329 -50.12 -8.25 2.68
N VAL A 330 -51.18 -7.69 3.27
CA VAL A 330 -51.14 -6.90 4.49
C VAL A 330 -51.87 -7.63 5.57
N GLU A 331 -51.20 -7.95 6.69
CA GLU A 331 -51.69 -8.94 7.64
C GLU A 331 -52.69 -8.36 8.66
N THR A 332 -52.51 -7.13 9.19
CA THR A 332 -53.26 -6.68 10.36
C THR A 332 -54.07 -5.39 10.19
N GLU A 333 -53.48 -4.27 9.76
CA GLU A 333 -54.18 -2.97 9.81
C GLU A 333 -54.78 -2.57 8.46
N GLY A 334 -54.09 -2.74 7.35
CA GLY A 334 -54.65 -2.49 6.03
C GLY A 334 -53.90 -1.43 5.20
N VAL A 335 -54.56 -0.94 4.14
CA VAL A 335 -54.00 -0.03 3.13
C VAL A 335 -54.80 1.25 3.09
N VAL A 336 -54.12 2.41 3.26
CA VAL A 336 -54.74 3.73 3.28
C VAL A 336 -53.97 4.72 2.38
N GLY A 337 -54.66 5.49 1.54
CA GLY A 337 -54.08 6.57 0.75
C GLY A 337 -52.99 6.18 -0.25
N SER A 338 -52.90 4.91 -0.62
CA SER A 338 -51.83 4.33 -1.41
C SER A 338 -52.24 4.00 -2.84
N ASP A 339 -51.26 4.09 -3.77
CA ASP A 339 -51.41 3.67 -5.16
C ASP A 339 -50.68 2.34 -5.35
N ILE A 340 -51.46 1.24 -5.48
CA ILE A 340 -50.93 -0.12 -5.47
C ILE A 340 -51.26 -0.85 -6.79
N SER A 341 -50.23 -1.44 -7.37
CA SER A 341 -50.34 -2.33 -8.54
C SER A 341 -49.67 -3.68 -8.17
N ALA A 342 -50.42 -4.72 -7.96
CA ALA A 342 -49.96 -6.09 -7.69
C ALA A 342 -50.48 -7.01 -8.77
N LEU A 343 -49.59 -7.69 -9.51
CA LEU A 343 -49.99 -8.54 -10.65
C LEU A 343 -50.80 -9.74 -10.22
N HIS A 344 -50.48 -10.34 -9.09
CA HIS A 344 -51.14 -11.55 -8.58
C HIS A 344 -52.12 -11.24 -7.42
N GLY A 345 -52.55 -9.98 -7.30
CA GLY A 345 -53.60 -9.56 -6.39
C GLY A 345 -53.15 -9.00 -5.06
N LEU A 346 -54.08 -8.43 -4.32
CA LEU A 346 -53.93 -7.82 -3.01
C LEU A 346 -54.82 -8.53 -2.00
N GLU A 347 -54.23 -8.94 -0.87
CA GLU A 347 -54.96 -9.41 0.31
C GLU A 347 -54.74 -8.41 1.46
N THR A 348 -55.78 -7.89 2.02
CA THR A 348 -55.72 -6.91 3.12
C THR A 348 -57.02 -6.95 3.95
N PRO A 349 -56.95 -6.81 5.29
CA PRO A 349 -58.12 -6.70 6.13
C PRO A 349 -58.99 -5.48 5.83
N VAL A 350 -58.33 -4.34 5.57
CA VAL A 350 -59.00 -3.04 5.32
C VAL A 350 -58.38 -2.37 4.09
N LEU A 351 -59.23 -1.85 3.22
CA LEU A 351 -58.86 -1.02 2.08
C LEU A 351 -59.56 0.35 2.17
N GLY A 352 -58.76 1.38 2.36
CA GLY A 352 -59.29 2.73 2.60
C GLY A 352 -59.36 3.10 4.07
N SER A 353 -59.87 4.29 4.38
CA SER A 353 -60.20 4.78 5.74
C SER A 353 -61.70 5.01 5.84
N ASP A 354 -62.30 4.69 6.97
CA ASP A 354 -63.61 5.20 7.33
C ASP A 354 -63.45 6.71 7.51
N LEU A 355 -64.15 7.51 6.71
CA LEU A 355 -64.24 8.96 6.81
C LEU A 355 -65.13 9.35 7.97
#